data_c8972cebe00cd9d262543ba9f6b296ad
#
_entry.id   c8972cebe00cd9d262543ba9f6b296ad
#
_cell.length_a   1.000
_cell.length_b   1.000
_cell.length_c   1.000
_cell.angle_alpha   90.00
_cell.angle_beta   90.00
_cell.angle_gamma   90.00
#
_symmetry.space_group_name_H-M   'P 1'
#
loop_
_entity.id
_entity.type
_entity.pdbx_description
1 polymer ?
#
loop_
_entity_poly.entity_id
_entity_poly.type
_entity_poly.pdbx_seq_one_letter_code
_entity_poly.pdbx_strand_id
1 'polypeptide(L)'
;KKEKFHAVVEEVAAAHEKGQPVLVGTITIETSELLSKMLTRRGIPHKVLNAKFHELEAEIVADAGIHGAVTIATNMAGRGTDIKLDEISRELGGLKIIGTERHESRRIDNQLRGRSGRQGDPGESRFYISLEDDLMRLFGSERLMKVFTSLGVEENEQIEHKMLSKAIEKAQMKIETNNYGIRENLLKYDEVMNEQREAIYAERRRVLDGENMRSVIMKMITDIVENAVDMSISDEQEPAEWDLSELNSLLLPVIPLEPIQLTEDQQHMKKNELKHMLKEAATKLYETREAEFTSAEQVREMERVILLKVVDAKWMAHIDDMDQLREGIGLQ
;
A
#
# COMPACT_ATOMS: atom_id res chain seq x y z
N LYS A 1 -24.36 18.96 13.89
CA LYS A 1 -24.67 17.63 13.30
C LYS A 1 -26.13 17.19 13.47
N LYS A 2 -26.80 17.47 14.60
CA LYS A 2 -28.19 17.03 14.84
C LYS A 2 -29.15 17.62 13.81
N GLU A 3 -29.10 18.92 13.59
CA GLU A 3 -29.95 19.66 12.65
C GLU A 3 -29.78 19.17 11.22
N LYS A 4 -28.54 18.83 10.82
CA LYS A 4 -28.24 18.20 9.53
C LYS A 4 -29.03 16.90 9.33
N PHE A 5 -29.03 16.02 10.31
CA PHE A 5 -29.76 14.75 10.20
C PHE A 5 -31.27 14.96 10.23
N HIS A 6 -31.79 15.95 10.97
CA HIS A 6 -33.19 16.33 10.88
C HIS A 6 -33.55 16.83 9.49
N ALA A 7 -32.75 17.70 8.90
CA ALA A 7 -32.94 18.18 7.52
C ALA A 7 -32.93 17.03 6.49
N VAL A 8 -32.01 16.06 6.65
CA VAL A 8 -31.97 14.85 5.81
C VAL A 8 -33.27 14.05 5.94
N VAL A 9 -33.76 13.83 7.16
CA VAL A 9 -35.00 13.07 7.39
C VAL A 9 -36.24 13.80 6.80
N GLU A 10 -36.33 15.11 6.92
CA GLU A 10 -37.41 15.90 6.30
C GLU A 10 -37.35 15.85 4.77
N GLU A 11 -36.16 15.91 4.17
CA GLU A 11 -35.96 15.77 2.73
C GLU A 11 -36.38 14.38 2.22
N VAL A 12 -35.99 13.31 2.99
CA VAL A 12 -36.42 11.94 2.71
C VAL A 12 -37.95 11.82 2.79
N ALA A 13 -38.56 12.39 3.85
CA ALA A 13 -40.01 12.39 4.02
C ALA A 13 -40.75 13.06 2.84
N ALA A 14 -40.29 14.24 2.45
CA ALA A 14 -40.87 14.99 1.34
C ALA A 14 -40.76 14.24 0.00
N ALA A 15 -39.67 13.55 -0.25
CA ALA A 15 -39.51 12.73 -1.45
C ALA A 15 -40.37 11.45 -1.40
N HIS A 16 -40.41 10.78 -0.24
CA HIS A 16 -41.25 9.60 -0.03
C HIS A 16 -42.75 9.90 -0.20
N GLU A 17 -43.23 11.01 0.35
CA GLU A 17 -44.61 11.48 0.18
C GLU A 17 -45.01 11.70 -1.30
N LYS A 18 -44.04 12.13 -2.12
CA LYS A 18 -44.20 12.25 -3.57
C LYS A 18 -44.12 10.90 -4.30
N GLY A 19 -43.67 9.84 -3.62
CA GLY A 19 -43.42 8.55 -4.22
C GLY A 19 -42.07 8.45 -4.96
N GLN A 20 -41.20 9.45 -4.85
CA GLN A 20 -39.87 9.43 -5.46
C GLN A 20 -38.97 8.50 -4.70
N PRO A 21 -38.25 7.56 -5.37
CA PRO A 21 -37.27 6.69 -4.68
C PRO A 21 -36.06 7.48 -4.18
N VAL A 22 -35.63 7.16 -2.98
CA VAL A 22 -34.50 7.86 -2.29
C VAL A 22 -33.41 6.88 -1.88
N LEU A 23 -32.20 7.24 -2.21
CA LEU A 23 -30.99 6.57 -1.70
C LEU A 23 -30.19 7.53 -0.82
N VAL A 24 -30.09 7.22 0.46
CA VAL A 24 -29.32 7.98 1.42
C VAL A 24 -27.93 7.36 1.58
N GLY A 25 -26.90 8.10 1.18
CA GLY A 25 -25.50 7.69 1.33
C GLY A 25 -24.92 8.14 2.67
N THR A 26 -24.34 7.19 3.41
CA THR A 26 -23.66 7.45 4.69
C THR A 26 -22.20 6.99 4.61
N ILE A 27 -21.32 7.58 5.42
CA ILE A 27 -19.89 7.17 5.49
C ILE A 27 -19.72 6.02 6.45
N THR A 28 -20.42 6.05 7.60
CA THR A 28 -20.24 5.06 8.67
C THR A 28 -21.52 4.26 8.92
N ILE A 29 -21.35 3.07 9.50
CA ILE A 29 -22.45 2.20 9.91
C ILE A 29 -23.30 2.90 11.01
N GLU A 30 -22.63 3.56 11.95
CA GLU A 30 -23.28 4.27 13.06
C GLU A 30 -24.22 5.36 12.52
N THR A 31 -23.77 6.11 11.50
CA THR A 31 -24.64 7.12 10.86
C THR A 31 -25.84 6.47 10.17
N SER A 32 -25.66 5.33 9.51
CA SER A 32 -26.76 4.60 8.86
C SER A 32 -27.78 4.09 9.88
N GLU A 33 -27.33 3.57 11.00
CA GLU A 33 -28.19 3.10 12.09
C GLU A 33 -28.93 4.26 12.79
N LEU A 34 -28.26 5.41 12.98
CA LEU A 34 -28.89 6.62 13.53
C LEU A 34 -30.02 7.11 12.62
N LEU A 35 -29.78 7.26 11.34
CA LEU A 35 -30.78 7.68 10.37
C LEU A 35 -31.94 6.68 10.28
N SER A 36 -31.64 5.38 10.30
CA SER A 36 -32.67 4.33 10.33
C SER A 36 -33.60 4.49 11.52
N LYS A 37 -33.06 4.71 12.73
CA LYS A 37 -33.87 4.98 13.93
C LYS A 37 -34.72 6.25 13.80
N MET A 38 -34.19 7.30 13.15
CA MET A 38 -34.91 8.54 12.95
C MET A 38 -36.06 8.36 11.93
N LEU A 39 -35.83 7.66 10.83
CA LEU A 39 -36.85 7.33 9.84
C LEU A 39 -37.96 6.42 10.41
N THR A 40 -37.58 5.43 11.23
CA THR A 40 -38.54 4.56 11.95
C THR A 40 -39.43 5.39 12.86
N ARG A 41 -38.88 6.33 13.62
CA ARG A 41 -39.68 7.26 14.47
C ARG A 41 -40.61 8.14 13.69
N ARG A 42 -40.25 8.47 12.44
CA ARG A 42 -41.09 9.26 11.53
C ARG A 42 -42.15 8.42 10.78
N GLY A 43 -42.09 7.07 10.98
CA GLY A 43 -43.00 6.14 10.33
C GLY A 43 -42.72 5.87 8.85
N ILE A 44 -41.48 6.14 8.38
CA ILE A 44 -41.07 5.94 6.98
C ILE A 44 -40.47 4.54 6.83
N PRO A 45 -41.10 3.64 6.04
CA PRO A 45 -40.52 2.33 5.75
C PRO A 45 -39.26 2.49 4.93
N HIS A 46 -38.20 1.79 5.30
CA HIS A 46 -36.87 1.87 4.63
C HIS A 46 -36.10 0.58 4.78
N LYS A 47 -35.13 0.40 3.86
CA LYS A 47 -34.15 -0.69 3.90
C LYS A 47 -32.78 -0.12 4.23
N VAL A 48 -31.96 -0.88 4.98
CA VAL A 48 -30.59 -0.49 5.33
C VAL A 48 -29.61 -1.47 4.70
N LEU A 49 -28.70 -0.95 3.90
CA LEU A 49 -27.65 -1.66 3.23
C LEU A 49 -26.28 -1.28 3.82
N ASN A 50 -25.72 -2.16 4.59
CA ASN A 50 -24.39 -1.99 5.17
C ASN A 50 -23.62 -3.33 5.16
N ALA A 51 -22.32 -3.30 5.52
CA ALA A 51 -21.44 -4.46 5.49
C ALA A 51 -21.89 -5.65 6.37
N LYS A 52 -22.94 -5.47 7.21
CA LYS A 52 -23.46 -6.55 8.05
C LYS A 52 -24.44 -7.47 7.31
N PHE A 53 -24.96 -7.07 6.14
CA PHE A 53 -26.06 -7.74 5.43
C PHE A 53 -25.73 -8.06 3.97
N HIS A 54 -24.56 -8.64 3.71
CA HIS A 54 -24.09 -8.95 2.34
C HIS A 54 -25.01 -9.89 1.54
N GLU A 55 -25.67 -10.84 2.20
CA GLU A 55 -26.52 -11.84 1.52
C GLU A 55 -27.78 -11.21 0.90
N LEU A 56 -28.29 -10.12 1.46
CA LEU A 56 -29.49 -9.43 0.98
C LEU A 56 -29.16 -8.21 0.10
N GLU A 57 -27.89 -7.95 -0.14
CA GLU A 57 -27.43 -6.74 -0.83
C GLU A 57 -28.06 -6.59 -2.23
N ALA A 58 -28.06 -7.65 -3.01
CA ALA A 58 -28.57 -7.65 -4.38
C ALA A 58 -30.09 -7.37 -4.44
N GLU A 59 -30.87 -7.93 -3.50
CA GLU A 59 -32.31 -7.70 -3.42
C GLU A 59 -32.64 -6.28 -2.98
N ILE A 60 -31.92 -5.77 -1.97
CA ILE A 60 -32.12 -4.39 -1.48
C ILE A 60 -31.83 -3.36 -2.58
N VAL A 61 -30.76 -3.60 -3.34
CA VAL A 61 -30.36 -2.70 -4.44
C VAL A 61 -31.34 -2.80 -5.61
N ALA A 62 -31.84 -4.00 -5.93
CA ALA A 62 -32.83 -4.18 -6.99
C ALA A 62 -34.11 -3.39 -6.70
N ASP A 63 -34.56 -3.32 -5.45
CA ASP A 63 -35.75 -2.63 -5.02
C ASP A 63 -35.55 -1.12 -4.77
N ALA A 64 -34.30 -0.64 -4.73
CA ALA A 64 -34.00 0.75 -4.38
C ALA A 64 -34.54 1.80 -5.41
N GLY A 65 -34.84 1.37 -6.62
CA GLY A 65 -35.39 2.23 -7.69
C GLY A 65 -36.92 2.20 -7.85
N ILE A 66 -37.62 1.44 -7.03
CA ILE A 66 -39.09 1.28 -7.10
C ILE A 66 -39.75 2.49 -6.45
N HIS A 67 -40.93 2.79 -6.94
CA HIS A 67 -41.78 3.87 -6.43
C HIS A 67 -41.89 3.90 -4.90
N GLY A 68 -41.55 5.05 -4.31
CA GLY A 68 -41.58 5.28 -2.87
C GLY A 68 -40.51 4.53 -2.04
N ALA A 69 -39.59 3.81 -2.66
CA ALA A 69 -38.53 3.12 -1.94
C ALA A 69 -37.56 4.10 -1.21
N VAL A 70 -37.24 3.79 0.03
CA VAL A 70 -36.21 4.50 0.80
C VAL A 70 -35.12 3.51 1.19
N THR A 71 -33.90 3.79 0.76
CA THR A 71 -32.74 2.93 1.06
C THR A 71 -31.65 3.76 1.70
N ILE A 72 -31.12 3.29 2.83
CA ILE A 72 -29.91 3.86 3.43
C ILE A 72 -28.75 2.92 3.08
N ALA A 73 -27.69 3.44 2.48
CA ALA A 73 -26.53 2.64 2.10
C ALA A 73 -25.24 3.30 2.57
N THR A 74 -24.31 2.50 3.10
CA THR A 74 -22.92 2.94 3.21
C THR A 74 -22.28 2.96 1.81
N ASN A 75 -21.35 3.86 1.58
CA ASN A 75 -20.84 4.16 0.23
C ASN A 75 -20.31 2.97 -0.57
N MET A 76 -19.78 1.96 0.12
CA MET A 76 -19.23 0.77 -0.53
C MET A 76 -20.29 -0.28 -0.85
N ALA A 77 -21.45 -0.20 -0.21
CA ALA A 77 -22.54 -1.16 -0.40
C ALA A 77 -23.23 -0.96 -1.76
N GLY A 78 -23.57 -2.06 -2.42
CA GLY A 78 -24.20 -2.07 -3.75
C GLY A 78 -23.30 -1.61 -4.89
N ARG A 79 -21.97 -1.61 -4.71
CA ARG A 79 -21.04 -1.26 -5.79
C ARG A 79 -21.06 -2.32 -6.89
N GLY A 80 -21.19 -1.87 -8.14
CA GLY A 80 -21.28 -2.74 -9.32
C GLY A 80 -22.68 -3.22 -9.66
N THR A 81 -23.69 -2.96 -8.80
CA THR A 81 -25.08 -3.28 -9.08
C THR A 81 -25.82 -2.06 -9.62
N ASP A 82 -26.59 -2.24 -10.67
CA ASP A 82 -27.40 -1.18 -11.27
C ASP A 82 -28.77 -1.07 -10.59
N ILE A 83 -29.18 0.17 -10.29
CA ILE A 83 -30.50 0.47 -9.71
C ILE A 83 -31.45 0.77 -10.87
N LYS A 84 -32.37 -0.12 -11.11
CA LYS A 84 -33.38 0.03 -12.17
C LYS A 84 -34.59 0.79 -11.64
N LEU A 85 -35.04 1.82 -12.38
CA LEU A 85 -36.22 2.57 -12.05
C LEU A 85 -37.45 1.95 -12.71
N ASP A 86 -38.56 1.95 -12.01
CA ASP A 86 -39.88 1.73 -12.64
C ASP A 86 -40.38 2.98 -13.41
N GLU A 87 -41.45 2.88 -14.18
CA GLU A 87 -41.97 3.98 -15.00
C GLU A 87 -42.42 5.13 -14.12
N ILE A 88 -43.11 4.85 -13.01
CA ILE A 88 -43.62 5.86 -12.08
C ILE A 88 -42.46 6.66 -11.47
N SER A 89 -41.41 5.98 -11.06
CA SER A 89 -40.21 6.63 -10.50
C SER A 89 -39.53 7.55 -11.50
N ARG A 90 -39.49 7.19 -12.80
CA ARG A 90 -38.97 8.05 -13.88
C ARG A 90 -39.78 9.32 -14.03
N GLU A 91 -41.12 9.21 -14.04
CA GLU A 91 -42.03 10.35 -14.14
C GLU A 91 -41.93 11.30 -12.95
N LEU A 92 -41.63 10.78 -11.77
CA LEU A 92 -41.43 11.54 -10.52
C LEU A 92 -40.06 12.20 -10.39
N GLY A 93 -39.19 12.11 -11.41
CA GLY A 93 -37.87 12.74 -11.43
C GLY A 93 -36.72 11.79 -11.16
N GLY A 94 -36.98 10.47 -11.12
CA GLY A 94 -35.99 9.43 -10.96
C GLY A 94 -35.44 9.29 -9.54
N LEU A 95 -34.31 8.61 -9.41
CA LEU A 95 -33.69 8.33 -8.12
C LEU A 95 -33.10 9.61 -7.50
N LYS A 96 -33.51 9.91 -6.29
CA LYS A 96 -32.93 10.99 -5.47
C LYS A 96 -31.80 10.47 -4.59
N ILE A 97 -30.62 11.05 -4.76
CA ILE A 97 -29.47 10.75 -3.93
C ILE A 97 -29.32 11.82 -2.84
N ILE A 98 -29.22 11.38 -1.59
CA ILE A 98 -28.93 12.25 -0.45
C ILE A 98 -27.63 11.80 0.18
N GLY A 99 -26.56 12.59 0.04
CA GLY A 99 -25.30 12.36 0.76
C GLY A 99 -25.32 13.04 2.11
N THR A 100 -25.02 12.32 3.18
CA THR A 100 -25.04 12.88 4.54
C THR A 100 -23.74 13.58 4.93
N GLU A 101 -22.68 13.33 4.19
CA GLU A 101 -21.34 13.94 4.34
C GLU A 101 -20.60 13.92 3.01
N ARG A 102 -19.55 14.75 2.90
CA ARG A 102 -18.62 14.68 1.78
C ARG A 102 -17.44 13.78 2.15
N HIS A 103 -16.98 12.99 1.20
CA HIS A 103 -15.81 12.15 1.37
C HIS A 103 -14.53 12.94 1.20
N GLU A 104 -13.41 12.35 1.62
CA GLU A 104 -12.07 12.88 1.37
C GLU A 104 -11.73 12.98 -0.13
N SER A 105 -12.38 12.17 -0.96
CA SER A 105 -12.16 12.15 -2.40
C SER A 105 -13.43 12.50 -3.16
N ARG A 106 -13.34 13.47 -4.09
CA ARG A 106 -14.42 13.84 -5.01
C ARG A 106 -14.86 12.67 -5.87
N ARG A 107 -13.96 11.74 -6.17
CA ARG A 107 -14.27 10.53 -6.92
C ARG A 107 -15.30 9.66 -6.20
N ILE A 108 -15.22 9.54 -4.89
CA ILE A 108 -16.16 8.75 -4.09
C ILE A 108 -17.52 9.44 -4.05
N ASP A 109 -17.57 10.75 -3.88
CA ASP A 109 -18.80 11.53 -3.97
C ASP A 109 -19.48 11.34 -5.34
N ASN A 110 -18.70 11.36 -6.42
CA ASN A 110 -19.21 11.14 -7.76
C ASN A 110 -19.71 9.70 -7.99
N GLN A 111 -19.13 8.71 -7.31
CA GLN A 111 -19.66 7.33 -7.35
C GLN A 111 -21.03 7.24 -6.68
N LEU A 112 -21.28 7.98 -5.61
CA LEU A 112 -22.60 8.06 -4.99
C LEU A 112 -23.58 8.79 -5.92
N ARG A 113 -23.22 9.97 -6.43
CA ARG A 113 -24.03 10.73 -7.39
C ARG A 113 -24.37 9.93 -8.64
N GLY A 114 -23.39 9.19 -9.15
CA GLY A 114 -23.52 8.38 -10.37
C GLY A 114 -24.39 7.14 -10.23
N ARG A 115 -25.03 6.91 -9.08
CA ARG A 115 -26.10 5.92 -8.93
C ARG A 115 -27.42 6.41 -9.49
N SER A 116 -27.59 7.72 -9.62
CA SER A 116 -28.73 8.38 -10.23
C SER A 116 -28.38 8.86 -11.66
N GLY A 117 -29.38 9.10 -12.48
CA GLY A 117 -29.22 9.62 -13.85
C GLY A 117 -28.54 8.65 -14.82
N ARG A 118 -28.66 7.35 -14.61
CA ARG A 118 -28.03 6.31 -15.47
C ARG A 118 -28.90 6.07 -16.69
N GLN A 119 -28.26 5.73 -17.81
CA GLN A 119 -28.91 5.34 -19.07
C GLN A 119 -29.93 6.37 -19.62
N GLY A 120 -29.73 7.64 -19.27
CA GLY A 120 -30.66 8.71 -19.68
C GLY A 120 -31.87 8.92 -18.76
N ASP A 121 -31.99 8.16 -17.70
CA ASP A 121 -33.02 8.35 -16.68
C ASP A 121 -32.84 9.71 -15.96
N PRO A 122 -33.93 10.38 -15.56
CA PRO A 122 -33.84 11.56 -14.70
C PRO A 122 -33.28 11.19 -13.32
N GLY A 123 -32.76 12.19 -12.59
CA GLY A 123 -32.32 12.00 -11.24
C GLY A 123 -31.75 13.27 -10.64
N GLU A 124 -31.67 13.30 -9.33
CA GLU A 124 -31.11 14.42 -8.59
C GLU A 124 -30.20 13.97 -7.47
N SER A 125 -29.28 14.85 -7.05
CA SER A 125 -28.42 14.56 -5.92
C SER A 125 -28.19 15.81 -5.07
N ARG A 126 -28.25 15.63 -3.74
CA ARG A 126 -27.99 16.69 -2.75
C ARG A 126 -27.10 16.17 -1.65
N PHE A 127 -26.16 17.00 -1.18
CA PHE A 127 -25.31 16.69 -0.04
C PHE A 127 -25.63 17.63 1.12
N TYR A 128 -25.86 17.05 2.29
CA TYR A 128 -26.03 17.75 3.57
C TYR A 128 -24.72 17.69 4.35
N ILE A 129 -24.17 18.87 4.69
CA ILE A 129 -22.85 19.02 5.28
C ILE A 129 -22.96 19.79 6.60
N SER A 130 -22.20 19.40 7.59
CA SER A 130 -21.99 20.15 8.83
C SER A 130 -20.53 20.61 8.94
N LEU A 131 -20.31 21.76 9.57
CA LEU A 131 -18.95 22.20 9.92
C LEU A 131 -18.27 21.24 10.92
N GLU A 132 -19.05 20.40 11.59
CA GLU A 132 -18.57 19.34 12.47
C GLU A 132 -18.22 18.04 11.76
N ASP A 133 -18.38 17.94 10.45
CA ASP A 133 -17.99 16.79 9.66
C ASP A 133 -16.45 16.76 9.54
N ASP A 134 -15.86 15.56 9.50
CA ASP A 134 -14.41 15.37 9.60
C ASP A 134 -13.63 16.11 8.51
N LEU A 135 -14.13 16.08 7.27
CA LEU A 135 -13.55 16.85 6.17
C LEU A 135 -13.47 18.35 6.49
N MET A 136 -14.54 18.89 7.09
CA MET A 136 -14.63 20.31 7.42
C MET A 136 -13.76 20.67 8.62
N ARG A 137 -13.66 19.78 9.62
CA ARG A 137 -12.79 19.97 10.79
C ARG A 137 -11.31 20.02 10.41
N LEU A 138 -10.88 19.12 9.53
CA LEU A 138 -9.47 18.98 9.14
C LEU A 138 -8.97 20.11 8.22
N PHE A 139 -9.83 20.62 7.33
CA PHE A 139 -9.38 21.47 6.23
C PHE A 139 -10.16 22.78 6.03
N GLY A 140 -11.22 23.01 6.75
CA GLY A 140 -12.15 24.09 6.44
C GLY A 140 -12.53 25.03 7.57
N SER A 141 -12.28 24.69 8.84
CA SER A 141 -12.99 25.30 9.95
C SER A 141 -12.72 26.79 10.15
N GLU A 142 -11.48 27.26 10.20
CA GLU A 142 -11.20 28.66 10.60
C GLU A 142 -11.57 29.71 9.54
N ARG A 143 -11.27 29.44 8.28
CA ARG A 143 -11.60 30.39 7.19
C ARG A 143 -13.09 30.42 6.88
N LEU A 144 -13.73 29.25 6.90
CA LEU A 144 -15.17 29.13 6.69
C LEU A 144 -15.95 29.72 7.87
N MET A 145 -15.54 29.48 9.11
CA MET A 145 -16.14 30.12 10.29
C MET A 145 -16.07 31.65 10.20
N LYS A 146 -14.95 32.23 9.78
CA LYS A 146 -14.83 33.68 9.56
C LYS A 146 -15.80 34.17 8.49
N VAL A 147 -16.00 33.41 7.39
CA VAL A 147 -16.95 33.76 6.34
C VAL A 147 -18.39 33.70 6.88
N PHE A 148 -18.76 32.67 7.63
CA PHE A 148 -20.11 32.55 8.21
C PHE A 148 -20.40 33.63 9.25
N THR A 149 -19.42 33.91 10.11
CA THR A 149 -19.56 35.01 11.08
C THR A 149 -19.71 36.38 10.38
N SER A 150 -19.01 36.60 9.25
CA SER A 150 -19.12 37.83 8.48
C SER A 150 -20.43 37.94 7.69
N LEU A 151 -21.06 36.82 7.37
CA LEU A 151 -22.35 36.77 6.66
C LEU A 151 -23.57 36.85 7.62
N GLY A 152 -23.34 36.91 8.92
CA GLY A 152 -24.40 37.03 9.92
C GLY A 152 -25.35 35.83 9.96
N VAL A 153 -24.87 34.65 9.61
CA VAL A 153 -25.66 33.41 9.56
C VAL A 153 -25.99 32.96 10.97
N GLU A 154 -27.27 32.78 11.27
CA GLU A 154 -27.72 32.27 12.56
C GLU A 154 -27.46 30.78 12.72
N GLU A 155 -27.31 30.31 13.96
CA GLU A 155 -27.21 28.89 14.29
C GLU A 155 -28.47 28.17 13.78
N ASN A 156 -28.29 27.08 13.03
CA ASN A 156 -29.35 26.25 12.42
C ASN A 156 -29.94 26.75 11.09
N GLU A 157 -29.38 27.77 10.47
CA GLU A 157 -29.78 28.20 9.13
C GLU A 157 -29.13 27.32 8.03
N GLN A 158 -29.94 26.88 7.06
CA GLN A 158 -29.44 26.15 5.90
C GLN A 158 -28.82 27.11 4.89
N ILE A 159 -27.56 26.90 4.56
CA ILE A 159 -26.84 27.78 3.63
C ILE A 159 -26.57 27.05 2.32
N GLU A 160 -27.09 27.60 1.23
CA GLU A 160 -26.77 27.17 -0.13
C GLU A 160 -25.91 28.25 -0.82
N HIS A 161 -24.61 28.08 -0.87
CA HIS A 161 -23.75 29.06 -1.52
C HIS A 161 -22.64 28.39 -2.35
N LYS A 162 -22.44 28.88 -3.58
CA LYS A 162 -21.41 28.34 -4.51
C LYS A 162 -19.98 28.44 -3.96
N MET A 163 -19.70 29.44 -3.09
CA MET A 163 -18.39 29.56 -2.44
C MET A 163 -18.10 28.41 -1.51
N LEU A 164 -19.11 27.89 -0.79
CA LEU A 164 -18.97 26.76 0.11
C LEU A 164 -18.58 25.48 -0.67
N SER A 165 -19.29 25.21 -1.78
CA SER A 165 -18.96 24.08 -2.65
C SER A 165 -17.52 24.14 -3.16
N LYS A 166 -17.08 25.31 -3.62
CA LYS A 166 -15.68 25.52 -4.05
C LYS A 166 -14.65 25.36 -2.92
N ALA A 167 -14.98 25.76 -1.70
CA ALA A 167 -14.08 25.59 -0.55
C ALA A 167 -13.93 24.11 -0.20
N ILE A 168 -15.01 23.35 -0.24
CA ILE A 168 -15.00 21.90 -0.01
C ILE A 168 -14.20 21.18 -1.09
N GLU A 169 -14.40 21.53 -2.36
CA GLU A 169 -13.63 20.96 -3.47
C GLU A 169 -12.14 21.21 -3.33
N LYS A 170 -11.75 22.41 -2.88
CA LYS A 170 -10.32 22.72 -2.60
C LYS A 170 -9.78 21.90 -1.43
N ALA A 171 -10.57 21.69 -0.38
CA ALA A 171 -10.18 20.84 0.75
C ALA A 171 -9.97 19.39 0.29
N GLN A 172 -10.91 18.83 -0.47
CA GLN A 172 -10.79 17.49 -1.05
C GLN A 172 -9.55 17.38 -1.94
N MET A 173 -9.30 18.34 -2.82
CA MET A 173 -8.12 18.36 -3.69
C MET A 173 -6.82 18.35 -2.89
N LYS A 174 -6.76 19.07 -1.78
CA LYS A 174 -5.56 19.09 -0.91
C LYS A 174 -5.31 17.73 -0.28
N ILE A 175 -6.36 17.04 0.20
CA ILE A 175 -6.25 15.69 0.74
C ILE A 175 -5.83 14.70 -0.35
N GLU A 176 -6.47 14.76 -1.52
CA GLU A 176 -6.14 13.90 -2.66
C GLU A 176 -4.68 14.05 -3.07
N THR A 177 -4.17 15.29 -3.12
CA THR A 177 -2.75 15.57 -3.45
C THR A 177 -1.82 15.00 -2.40
N ASN A 178 -2.13 15.17 -1.11
CA ASN A 178 -1.33 14.60 -0.02
C ASN A 178 -1.32 13.07 -0.06
N ASN A 179 -2.49 12.46 -0.19
CA ASN A 179 -2.61 11.01 -0.29
C ASN A 179 -1.96 10.44 -1.57
N TYR A 180 -1.98 11.21 -2.66
CA TYR A 180 -1.25 10.86 -3.88
C TYR A 180 0.26 10.85 -3.64
N GLY A 181 0.82 11.89 -3.00
CA GLY A 181 2.24 11.95 -2.67
C GLY A 181 2.69 10.79 -1.78
N ILE A 182 1.90 10.44 -0.77
CA ILE A 182 2.18 9.27 0.09
C ILE A 182 2.22 7.99 -0.74
N ARG A 183 1.22 7.77 -1.62
CA ARG A 183 1.18 6.58 -2.48
C ARG A 183 2.30 6.56 -3.52
N GLU A 184 2.67 7.71 -4.08
CA GLU A 184 3.79 7.81 -5.01
C GLU A 184 5.11 7.41 -4.34
N ASN A 185 5.34 7.87 -3.13
CA ASN A 185 6.53 7.47 -2.36
C ASN A 185 6.53 5.97 -2.06
N LEU A 186 5.39 5.41 -1.62
CA LEU A 186 5.27 3.96 -1.40
C LEU A 186 5.59 3.16 -2.67
N LEU A 187 5.08 3.57 -3.82
CA LEU A 187 5.36 2.90 -5.10
C LEU A 187 6.85 2.96 -5.46
N LYS A 188 7.54 4.08 -5.22
CA LYS A 188 8.98 4.18 -5.46
C LYS A 188 9.79 3.19 -4.58
N TYR A 189 9.41 3.03 -3.32
CA TYR A 189 10.04 2.01 -2.45
C TYR A 189 9.73 0.58 -2.94
N ASP A 190 8.48 0.31 -3.30
CA ASP A 190 8.06 -0.99 -3.80
C ASP A 190 8.77 -1.34 -5.12
N GLU A 191 9.04 -0.36 -5.99
CA GLU A 191 9.78 -0.55 -7.25
C GLU A 191 11.21 -1.02 -6.95
N VAL A 192 11.93 -0.36 -6.04
CA VAL A 192 13.27 -0.78 -5.63
C VAL A 192 13.27 -2.19 -5.05
N MET A 193 12.34 -2.48 -4.14
CA MET A 193 12.19 -3.82 -3.57
C MET A 193 11.84 -4.89 -4.60
N ASN A 194 11.06 -4.52 -5.61
CA ASN A 194 10.69 -5.44 -6.68
C ASN A 194 11.87 -5.76 -7.60
N GLU A 195 12.67 -4.78 -7.98
CA GLU A 195 13.90 -4.99 -8.75
C GLU A 195 14.87 -5.94 -8.02
N GLN A 196 15.08 -5.70 -6.73
CA GLN A 196 15.90 -6.58 -5.89
C GLN A 196 15.32 -7.99 -5.79
N ARG A 197 14.01 -8.10 -5.62
CA ARG A 197 13.29 -9.39 -5.59
C ARG A 197 13.46 -10.16 -6.89
N GLU A 198 13.29 -9.51 -8.03
CA GLU A 198 13.46 -10.13 -9.34
C GLU A 198 14.88 -10.68 -9.52
N ALA A 199 15.91 -9.92 -9.13
CA ALA A 199 17.30 -10.36 -9.19
C ALA A 199 17.54 -11.60 -8.32
N ILE A 200 17.13 -11.57 -7.05
CA ILE A 200 17.30 -12.69 -6.11
C ILE A 200 16.49 -13.92 -6.54
N TYR A 201 15.26 -13.72 -7.01
CA TYR A 201 14.42 -14.84 -7.47
C TYR A 201 14.92 -15.45 -8.78
N ALA A 202 15.54 -14.68 -9.66
CA ALA A 202 16.19 -15.20 -10.85
C ALA A 202 17.39 -16.11 -10.46
N GLU A 203 18.25 -15.68 -9.55
CA GLU A 203 19.34 -16.50 -9.04
C GLU A 203 18.83 -17.75 -8.32
N ARG A 204 17.84 -17.59 -7.44
CA ARG A 204 17.20 -18.72 -6.75
C ARG A 204 16.62 -19.74 -7.73
N ARG A 205 16.01 -19.29 -8.81
CA ARG A 205 15.41 -20.16 -9.83
C ARG A 205 16.47 -20.96 -10.58
N ARG A 206 17.61 -20.36 -10.93
CA ARG A 206 18.74 -21.06 -11.55
C ARG A 206 19.21 -22.25 -10.67
N VAL A 207 19.29 -22.04 -9.36
CA VAL A 207 19.64 -23.09 -8.40
C VAL A 207 18.57 -24.20 -8.37
N LEU A 208 17.27 -23.84 -8.35
CA LEU A 208 16.15 -24.78 -8.33
C LEU A 208 16.05 -25.59 -9.63
N ASP A 209 16.30 -24.96 -10.77
CA ASP A 209 16.26 -25.61 -12.09
C ASP A 209 17.44 -26.56 -12.32
N GLY A 210 18.34 -26.69 -11.32
CA GLY A 210 19.44 -27.64 -11.32
C GLY A 210 20.68 -27.21 -12.10
N GLU A 211 20.84 -25.90 -12.34
CA GLU A 211 22.06 -25.38 -12.96
C GLU A 211 23.28 -25.73 -12.10
N ASN A 212 24.39 -26.07 -12.76
CA ASN A 212 25.63 -26.35 -12.05
C ASN A 212 26.22 -25.04 -11.52
N MET A 213 26.14 -24.85 -10.21
CA MET A 213 26.56 -23.63 -9.54
C MET A 213 28.06 -23.61 -9.16
N ARG A 214 28.84 -24.65 -9.49
CA ARG A 214 30.26 -24.74 -9.14
C ARG A 214 31.07 -23.52 -9.56
N SER A 215 30.87 -23.05 -10.79
CA SER A 215 31.59 -21.86 -11.30
C SER A 215 31.22 -20.58 -10.55
N VAL A 216 29.97 -20.44 -10.13
CA VAL A 216 29.49 -19.30 -9.33
C VAL A 216 30.10 -19.36 -7.93
N ILE A 217 30.10 -20.54 -7.31
CA ILE A 217 30.70 -20.73 -5.98
C ILE A 217 32.19 -20.47 -6.01
N MET A 218 32.91 -20.97 -7.03
CA MET A 218 34.34 -20.69 -7.21
C MET A 218 34.61 -19.19 -7.37
N LYS A 219 33.77 -18.47 -8.10
CA LYS A 219 33.87 -17.03 -8.19
C LYS A 219 33.65 -16.37 -6.85
N MET A 220 32.65 -16.77 -6.08
CA MET A 220 32.41 -16.25 -4.73
C MET A 220 33.61 -16.44 -3.81
N ILE A 221 34.24 -17.63 -3.84
CA ILE A 221 35.44 -17.93 -3.06
C ILE A 221 36.60 -17.01 -3.48
N THR A 222 36.87 -16.83 -4.78
CA THR A 222 37.90 -15.95 -5.29
C THR A 222 37.66 -14.49 -4.95
N ASP A 223 36.41 -14.02 -5.05
CA ASP A 223 36.01 -12.66 -4.69
C ASP A 223 36.24 -12.38 -3.18
N ILE A 224 35.95 -13.35 -2.30
CA ILE A 224 36.22 -13.23 -0.87
C ILE A 224 37.71 -13.05 -0.63
N VAL A 225 38.59 -13.84 -1.29
CA VAL A 225 40.04 -13.71 -1.19
C VAL A 225 40.49 -12.33 -1.67
N GLU A 226 40.02 -11.86 -2.82
CA GLU A 226 40.36 -10.53 -3.33
C GLU A 226 39.97 -9.42 -2.36
N ASN A 227 38.74 -9.45 -1.88
CA ASN A 227 38.23 -8.45 -0.94
C ASN A 227 39.00 -8.45 0.37
N ALA A 228 39.34 -9.63 0.93
CA ALA A 228 40.12 -9.72 2.16
C ALA A 228 41.52 -9.11 1.99
N VAL A 229 42.19 -9.39 0.87
CA VAL A 229 43.51 -8.80 0.55
C VAL A 229 43.38 -7.28 0.33
N ASP A 230 42.34 -6.82 -0.40
CA ASP A 230 42.16 -5.39 -0.66
C ASP A 230 41.84 -4.58 0.59
N MET A 231 41.15 -5.18 1.54
CA MET A 231 40.86 -4.55 2.84
C MET A 231 42.04 -4.44 3.76
N SER A 232 42.92 -5.47 3.75
CA SER A 232 44.08 -5.55 4.69
C SER A 232 45.34 -4.92 4.12
N ILE A 233 45.47 -4.80 2.81
CA ILE A 233 46.72 -4.40 2.15
C ILE A 233 46.44 -3.28 1.15
N SER A 234 47.08 -2.13 1.33
CA SER A 234 47.07 -1.04 0.37
C SER A 234 48.01 -1.32 -0.82
N ASP A 235 47.67 -0.76 -1.99
CA ASP A 235 48.45 -0.96 -3.21
C ASP A 235 49.87 -0.34 -3.15
N GLU A 236 50.08 0.60 -2.24
CA GLU A 236 51.36 1.33 -2.06
C GLU A 236 52.28 0.70 -1.02
N GLN A 237 51.84 -0.34 -0.28
CA GLN A 237 52.58 -0.99 0.77
C GLN A 237 53.56 -2.03 0.24
N GLU A 238 54.78 -2.03 0.80
CA GLU A 238 55.73 -3.09 0.58
C GLU A 238 55.36 -4.33 1.44
N PRO A 239 55.74 -5.55 1.02
CA PRO A 239 55.39 -6.79 1.71
C PRO A 239 55.75 -6.83 3.20
N ALA A 240 56.80 -6.15 3.60
CA ALA A 240 57.21 -6.04 4.98
C ALA A 240 56.26 -5.22 5.87
N GLU A 241 55.40 -4.40 5.25
CA GLU A 241 54.43 -3.52 5.90
C GLU A 241 52.99 -4.10 5.90
N TRP A 242 52.79 -5.25 5.25
CA TRP A 242 51.48 -5.87 5.15
C TRP A 242 50.96 -6.36 6.49
N ASP A 243 49.71 -6.00 6.82
CA ASP A 243 49.06 -6.53 8.01
C ASP A 243 48.48 -7.93 7.74
N LEU A 244 49.36 -8.94 7.82
CA LEU A 244 48.97 -10.34 7.67
C LEU A 244 48.07 -10.84 8.82
N SER A 245 48.11 -10.18 9.98
CA SER A 245 47.24 -10.51 11.11
C SER A 245 45.80 -10.13 10.79
N GLU A 246 45.58 -8.94 10.23
CA GLU A 246 44.26 -8.49 9.76
C GLU A 246 43.77 -9.39 8.62
N LEU A 247 44.61 -9.68 7.62
CA LEU A 247 44.27 -10.58 6.52
C LEU A 247 43.83 -11.97 7.04
N ASN A 248 44.58 -12.55 7.95
CA ASN A 248 44.24 -13.84 8.56
C ASN A 248 42.90 -13.75 9.33
N SER A 249 42.65 -12.66 10.04
CA SER A 249 41.42 -12.47 10.80
C SER A 249 40.19 -12.37 9.91
N LEU A 250 40.33 -11.80 8.71
CA LEU A 250 39.24 -11.67 7.73
C LEU A 250 39.01 -12.96 6.94
N LEU A 251 40.09 -13.65 6.55
CA LEU A 251 39.99 -14.75 5.59
C LEU A 251 39.79 -16.13 6.25
N LEU A 252 40.52 -16.45 7.30
CA LEU A 252 40.54 -17.79 7.89
C LEU A 252 39.21 -18.25 8.51
N PRO A 253 38.34 -17.36 9.07
CA PRO A 253 37.05 -17.78 9.57
C PRO A 253 36.08 -18.20 8.44
N VAL A 254 36.34 -17.74 7.22
CA VAL A 254 35.47 -18.01 6.04
C VAL A 254 36.09 -19.14 5.20
N ILE A 255 37.37 -19.05 4.90
CA ILE A 255 38.10 -20.07 4.13
C ILE A 255 39.22 -20.60 5.03
N PRO A 256 39.08 -21.83 5.56
CA PRO A 256 40.01 -22.39 6.57
C PRO A 256 41.31 -22.85 5.92
N LEU A 257 42.10 -21.89 5.46
CA LEU A 257 43.49 -22.07 5.01
C LEU A 257 44.42 -22.18 6.22
N GLU A 258 45.69 -22.58 5.96
CA GLU A 258 46.74 -22.42 6.93
C GLU A 258 47.01 -20.91 7.17
N PRO A 259 47.45 -20.52 8.37
CA PRO A 259 47.78 -19.12 8.66
C PRO A 259 48.80 -18.58 7.65
N ILE A 260 48.41 -17.44 7.03
CA ILE A 260 49.21 -16.80 6.00
C ILE A 260 50.42 -16.16 6.64
N GLN A 261 51.61 -16.60 6.19
CA GLN A 261 52.91 -16.07 6.59
C GLN A 261 53.79 -15.97 5.36
N LEU A 262 54.53 -14.87 5.23
CA LEU A 262 55.45 -14.69 4.12
C LEU A 262 56.77 -15.40 4.46
N THR A 263 57.25 -16.21 3.53
CA THR A 263 58.60 -16.81 3.60
C THR A 263 59.66 -15.79 3.15
N GLU A 264 60.95 -16.04 3.45
CA GLU A 264 62.04 -15.15 3.06
C GLU A 264 62.06 -14.88 1.53
N ASP A 265 61.71 -15.86 0.71
CA ASP A 265 61.65 -15.76 -0.73
C ASP A 265 60.45 -14.90 -1.24
N GLN A 266 59.44 -14.66 -0.36
CA GLN A 266 58.23 -13.93 -0.67
C GLN A 266 58.28 -12.45 -0.26
N GLN A 267 59.36 -11.96 0.28
CA GLN A 267 59.53 -10.57 0.74
C GLN A 267 59.49 -9.53 -0.40
N HIS A 268 59.55 -9.96 -1.64
CA HIS A 268 59.41 -9.10 -2.84
C HIS A 268 58.16 -9.37 -3.65
N MET A 269 57.24 -10.16 -3.09
CA MET A 269 55.96 -10.50 -3.74
C MET A 269 55.08 -9.27 -3.93
N LYS A 270 54.45 -9.15 -5.08
CA LYS A 270 53.45 -8.10 -5.30
C LYS A 270 52.07 -8.51 -4.76
N LYS A 271 51.27 -7.54 -4.38
CA LYS A 271 49.87 -7.75 -3.89
C LYS A 271 49.07 -8.68 -4.82
N ASN A 272 49.17 -8.50 -6.15
CA ASN A 272 48.51 -9.36 -7.11
C ASN A 272 49.01 -10.81 -7.13
N GLU A 273 50.27 -11.02 -6.83
CA GLU A 273 50.85 -12.37 -6.70
C GLU A 273 50.35 -13.06 -5.42
N LEU A 274 50.20 -12.32 -4.32
CA LEU A 274 49.58 -12.80 -3.10
C LEU A 274 48.10 -13.18 -3.35
N LYS A 275 47.33 -12.33 -4.04
CA LYS A 275 45.96 -12.65 -4.42
C LYS A 275 45.91 -13.95 -5.23
N HIS A 276 46.77 -14.10 -6.21
CA HIS A 276 46.80 -15.30 -7.04
C HIS A 276 47.13 -16.55 -6.21
N MET A 277 48.13 -16.49 -5.39
CA MET A 277 48.53 -17.59 -4.51
C MET A 277 47.41 -18.02 -3.57
N LEU A 278 46.71 -17.07 -2.94
CA LEU A 278 45.62 -17.34 -2.03
C LEU A 278 44.40 -17.90 -2.73
N LYS A 279 44.07 -17.39 -3.96
CA LYS A 279 43.01 -17.96 -4.79
C LYS A 279 43.31 -19.40 -5.20
N GLU A 280 44.52 -19.71 -5.59
CA GLU A 280 44.92 -21.09 -5.91
C GLU A 280 44.82 -22.00 -4.68
N ALA A 281 45.27 -21.51 -3.51
CA ALA A 281 45.15 -22.26 -2.27
C ALA A 281 43.70 -22.53 -1.87
N ALA A 282 42.85 -21.53 -1.99
CA ALA A 282 41.40 -21.64 -1.72
C ALA A 282 40.71 -22.60 -2.68
N THR A 283 41.05 -22.50 -3.98
CA THR A 283 40.53 -23.38 -5.03
C THR A 283 40.93 -24.85 -4.74
N LYS A 284 42.19 -25.07 -4.45
CA LYS A 284 42.73 -26.41 -4.13
C LYS A 284 42.09 -27.01 -2.87
N LEU A 285 41.87 -26.19 -1.85
CA LEU A 285 41.17 -26.62 -0.64
C LEU A 285 39.74 -27.07 -0.98
N TYR A 286 39.02 -26.30 -1.79
CA TYR A 286 37.69 -26.65 -2.23
C TYR A 286 37.66 -27.98 -3.03
N GLU A 287 38.60 -28.13 -4.00
CA GLU A 287 38.70 -29.35 -4.81
C GLU A 287 39.08 -30.57 -3.97
N THR A 288 39.90 -30.40 -2.93
CA THR A 288 40.25 -31.46 -1.99
C THR A 288 38.98 -31.88 -1.23
N ARG A 289 38.20 -30.95 -0.77
CA ARG A 289 36.92 -31.25 -0.08
C ARG A 289 35.90 -31.88 -1.01
N GLU A 290 35.82 -31.41 -2.28
CA GLU A 290 34.98 -32.00 -3.30
C GLU A 290 35.30 -33.48 -3.54
N ALA A 291 36.61 -33.84 -3.53
CA ALA A 291 37.09 -35.22 -3.72
C ALA A 291 36.79 -36.17 -2.53
N GLU A 292 36.47 -35.66 -1.36
CA GLU A 292 36.08 -36.46 -0.19
C GLU A 292 34.66 -37.08 -0.35
N PHE A 293 33.83 -36.56 -1.27
CA PHE A 293 32.48 -37.07 -1.52
C PHE A 293 32.50 -38.29 -2.45
N THR A 294 31.53 -39.17 -2.28
CA THR A 294 31.45 -40.41 -3.06
C THR A 294 31.05 -40.17 -4.52
N SER A 295 30.35 -39.07 -4.82
CA SER A 295 30.01 -38.68 -6.19
C SER A 295 29.95 -37.18 -6.36
N ALA A 296 30.21 -36.69 -7.58
CA ALA A 296 30.06 -35.29 -7.92
C ALA A 296 28.62 -34.77 -7.75
N GLU A 297 27.61 -35.64 -7.95
CA GLU A 297 26.19 -35.28 -7.78
C GLU A 297 25.85 -34.91 -6.34
N GLN A 298 26.43 -35.63 -5.37
CA GLN A 298 26.22 -35.31 -3.94
C GLN A 298 26.76 -33.92 -3.59
N VAL A 299 27.92 -33.56 -4.14
CA VAL A 299 28.47 -32.22 -3.94
C VAL A 299 27.58 -31.15 -4.54
N ARG A 300 27.12 -31.36 -5.78
CA ARG A 300 26.20 -30.40 -6.45
C ARG A 300 24.87 -30.23 -5.69
N GLU A 301 24.34 -31.34 -5.14
CA GLU A 301 23.15 -31.28 -4.33
C GLU A 301 23.36 -30.53 -3.02
N MET A 302 24.50 -30.80 -2.33
CA MET A 302 24.87 -30.06 -1.13
C MET A 302 25.03 -28.56 -1.40
N GLU A 303 25.77 -28.18 -2.46
CA GLU A 303 25.92 -26.79 -2.90
C GLU A 303 24.57 -26.12 -3.12
N ARG A 304 23.65 -26.79 -3.81
CA ARG A 304 22.28 -26.32 -4.08
C ARG A 304 21.52 -26.06 -2.80
N VAL A 305 21.49 -27.01 -1.88
CA VAL A 305 20.77 -26.90 -0.60
C VAL A 305 21.35 -25.74 0.25
N ILE A 306 22.68 -25.64 0.32
CA ILE A 306 23.32 -24.56 1.08
C ILE A 306 23.03 -23.19 0.46
N LEU A 307 23.17 -23.05 -0.86
CA LEU A 307 22.89 -21.80 -1.55
C LEU A 307 21.46 -21.34 -1.32
N LEU A 308 20.47 -22.23 -1.52
CA LEU A 308 19.07 -21.90 -1.27
C LEU A 308 18.82 -21.46 0.16
N LYS A 309 19.35 -22.19 1.13
CA LYS A 309 19.20 -21.87 2.55
C LYS A 309 19.79 -20.50 2.90
N VAL A 310 20.99 -20.22 2.39
CA VAL A 310 21.66 -18.93 2.65
C VAL A 310 20.95 -17.79 1.94
N VAL A 311 20.57 -17.96 0.68
CA VAL A 311 19.83 -16.94 -0.07
C VAL A 311 18.51 -16.61 0.62
N ASP A 312 17.75 -17.63 1.00
CA ASP A 312 16.44 -17.43 1.65
C ASP A 312 16.61 -16.71 3.01
N ALA A 313 17.57 -17.14 3.82
CA ALA A 313 17.82 -16.50 5.13
C ALA A 313 18.29 -15.04 5.00
N LYS A 314 19.21 -14.76 4.07
CA LYS A 314 19.70 -13.40 3.83
C LYS A 314 18.66 -12.50 3.19
N TRP A 315 17.85 -13.04 2.30
CA TRP A 315 16.75 -12.29 1.69
C TRP A 315 15.68 -11.92 2.72
N MET A 316 15.30 -12.80 3.62
CA MET A 316 14.38 -12.48 4.72
C MET A 316 14.91 -11.38 5.62
N ALA A 317 16.19 -11.46 6.02
CA ALA A 317 16.83 -10.41 6.82
C ALA A 317 16.87 -9.07 6.06
N HIS A 318 17.17 -9.10 4.76
CA HIS A 318 17.21 -7.90 3.93
C HIS A 318 15.84 -7.22 3.80
N ILE A 319 14.75 -7.98 3.68
CA ILE A 319 13.38 -7.42 3.68
C ILE A 319 13.12 -6.66 4.98
N ASP A 320 13.49 -7.25 6.11
CA ASP A 320 13.33 -6.63 7.44
C ASP A 320 14.18 -5.35 7.57
N ASP A 321 15.43 -5.38 7.14
CA ASP A 321 16.31 -4.21 7.11
C ASP A 321 15.74 -3.08 6.24
N MET A 322 15.17 -3.41 5.07
CA MET A 322 14.54 -2.44 4.17
C MET A 322 13.25 -1.85 4.74
N ASP A 323 12.47 -2.63 5.46
CA ASP A 323 11.28 -2.13 6.16
C ASP A 323 11.66 -1.16 7.29
N GLN A 324 12.70 -1.48 8.07
CA GLN A 324 13.24 -0.57 9.10
C GLN A 324 13.80 0.73 8.48
N LEU A 325 14.53 0.62 7.36
CA LEU A 325 15.04 1.78 6.63
C LEU A 325 13.89 2.69 6.18
N ARG A 326 12.81 2.12 5.64
CA ARG A 326 11.63 2.86 5.21
C ARG A 326 10.97 3.62 6.35
N GLU A 327 10.84 3.01 7.53
CA GLU A 327 10.32 3.67 8.72
C GLU A 327 11.23 4.81 9.18
N GLY A 328 12.54 4.63 9.14
CA GLY A 328 13.53 5.64 9.53
C GLY A 328 13.55 6.86 8.60
N ILE A 329 13.40 6.67 7.30
CA ILE A 329 13.36 7.76 6.31
C ILE A 329 12.05 8.58 6.44
N GLY A 330 10.95 7.94 6.82
CA GLY A 330 9.66 8.63 7.04
C GLY A 330 9.65 9.59 8.22
N LEU A 331 10.69 9.58 9.05
CA LEU A 331 10.85 10.46 10.21
C LEU A 331 11.74 11.70 9.93
N GLN A 332 12.38 11.78 8.78
CA GLN A 332 13.16 12.94 8.28
C GLN A 332 12.32 13.81 7.37
#